data_fde6cb54aa9ad57b8b5d9c1c6fbbdb9d
#
_entry.id   fde6cb54aa9ad57b8b5d9c1c6fbbdb9d
#
_cell.length_a   1.000
_cell.length_b   1.000
_cell.length_c   1.000
_cell.angle_alpha   90.00
_cell.angle_beta   90.00
_cell.angle_gamma   90.00
#
_symmetry.space_group_name_H-M   'P 1'
#
loop_
_entity.id
_entity.type
_entity.pdbx_description
1 polymer ?
#
loop_
_entity_poly.entity_id
_entity_poly.type
_entity_poly.pdbx_seq_one_letter_code
_entity_poly.pdbx_strand_id
1 'polypeptide(L)'
;AIMLHALAGHDPADGNSFAQDIPDYSKGLDGDLKGLRVGVLRYVWESDLPISADHQQALNHAVQVLKELGATVEDCKLRPMQDYMDVKVVLAETEIFTVQQQGLIERPGDYGRDFLTRILPAVMFQSADFIAATREHRRMLHEMGPIYEKFDILLMPSFGAAKPITAHRPISFWKGANAQVLANITAGPALAMTCGFSANGLPMGMQLVGPPLQDAHVLKVGHILEGALALRTKRPQLVAGQSAPALTAPDLTPDTAHCDAATRDFAQRMAHNAGLRLNDDLLQVLFEAAPYALQMTRRLQKNRDWFDEPANNFRPGAR
;
A
#
# COMPACT_ATOMS: atom_id res chain seq x y z
N ALA A 1 -14.43 -10.87 -7.96
CA ALA A 1 -14.44 -11.59 -9.23
C ALA A 1 -15.38 -10.94 -10.26
N ILE A 2 -16.69 -10.88 -10.02
CA ILE A 2 -17.69 -10.37 -10.97
C ILE A 2 -17.39 -8.92 -11.39
N MET A 3 -17.15 -8.02 -10.44
CA MET A 3 -16.80 -6.63 -10.75
C MET A 3 -15.48 -6.51 -11.51
N LEU A 4 -14.44 -7.27 -11.09
CA LEU A 4 -13.16 -7.23 -11.79
C LEU A 4 -13.31 -7.69 -13.24
N HIS A 5 -14.07 -8.76 -13.48
CA HIS A 5 -14.36 -9.23 -14.84
C HIS A 5 -15.06 -8.16 -15.72
N ALA A 6 -15.98 -7.40 -15.11
CA ALA A 6 -16.69 -6.34 -15.83
C ALA A 6 -15.83 -5.08 -16.10
N LEU A 7 -14.81 -4.84 -15.27
CA LEU A 7 -13.96 -3.64 -15.35
C LEU A 7 -12.65 -3.89 -16.10
N ALA A 8 -12.13 -5.13 -16.09
CA ALA A 8 -10.87 -5.46 -16.74
C ALA A 8 -11.04 -5.53 -18.27
N GLY A 9 -10.06 -5.01 -18.98
CA GLY A 9 -10.04 -5.05 -20.43
C GLY A 9 -8.97 -4.13 -21.00
N HIS A 10 -8.76 -4.26 -22.30
CA HIS A 10 -7.88 -3.36 -23.03
C HIS A 10 -8.65 -2.11 -23.46
N ASP A 11 -8.08 -0.94 -23.14
CA ASP A 11 -8.55 0.34 -23.67
C ASP A 11 -7.47 0.91 -24.61
N PRO A 12 -7.76 1.05 -25.92
CA PRO A 12 -6.79 1.64 -26.87
C PRO A 12 -6.39 3.09 -26.55
N ALA A 13 -7.19 3.81 -25.75
CA ALA A 13 -6.87 5.16 -25.31
C ALA A 13 -5.92 5.20 -24.09
N ASP A 14 -5.76 4.08 -23.38
CA ASP A 14 -4.83 3.91 -22.26
C ASP A 14 -3.59 3.13 -22.69
N GLY A 15 -2.48 3.82 -22.91
CA GLY A 15 -1.20 3.21 -23.28
C GLY A 15 -0.61 2.23 -22.24
N ASN A 16 -1.16 2.19 -21.01
CA ASN A 16 -0.75 1.25 -19.98
C ASN A 16 -1.65 0.00 -19.90
N SER A 17 -2.77 -0.04 -20.64
CA SER A 17 -3.62 -1.22 -20.65
C SER A 17 -3.02 -2.34 -21.53
N PHE A 18 -3.12 -3.59 -21.06
CA PHE A 18 -2.59 -4.74 -21.81
C PHE A 18 -3.60 -5.25 -22.84
N ALA A 19 -3.14 -5.43 -24.07
CA ALA A 19 -3.91 -6.06 -25.13
C ALA A 19 -3.85 -7.60 -25.00
N GLN A 20 -4.56 -8.13 -24.02
CA GLN A 20 -4.65 -9.59 -23.78
C GLN A 20 -6.08 -10.01 -23.48
N ASP A 21 -6.36 -11.29 -23.68
CA ASP A 21 -7.64 -11.87 -23.31
C ASP A 21 -7.81 -11.85 -21.79
N ILE A 22 -8.96 -11.35 -21.34
CA ILE A 22 -9.31 -11.30 -19.93
C ILE A 22 -10.07 -12.57 -19.54
N PRO A 23 -9.57 -13.34 -18.57
CA PRO A 23 -10.27 -14.52 -18.11
C PRO A 23 -11.59 -14.14 -17.42
N ASP A 24 -12.58 -15.04 -17.48
CA ASP A 24 -13.76 -14.90 -16.63
C ASP A 24 -13.41 -15.19 -15.18
N TYR A 25 -13.13 -14.14 -14.42
CA TYR A 25 -12.74 -14.22 -13.01
C TYR A 25 -13.81 -14.82 -12.10
N SER A 26 -15.06 -14.97 -12.56
CA SER A 26 -16.14 -15.62 -11.80
C SER A 26 -16.10 -17.14 -11.90
N LYS A 27 -15.34 -17.69 -12.86
CA LYS A 27 -15.17 -19.12 -13.07
C LYS A 27 -13.93 -19.67 -12.35
N GLY A 28 -13.97 -20.96 -12.05
CA GLY A 28 -12.82 -21.66 -11.47
C GLY A 28 -12.50 -21.27 -10.02
N LEU A 29 -13.44 -20.62 -9.32
CA LEU A 29 -13.28 -20.26 -7.92
C LEU A 29 -13.36 -21.46 -6.98
N ASP A 30 -14.05 -22.51 -7.39
CA ASP A 30 -14.20 -23.76 -6.62
C ASP A 30 -12.95 -24.65 -6.71
N GLY A 31 -12.85 -25.61 -5.80
CA GLY A 31 -11.78 -26.58 -5.76
C GLY A 31 -11.14 -26.72 -4.39
N ASP A 32 -9.90 -27.19 -4.37
CA ASP A 32 -9.09 -27.31 -3.16
C ASP A 32 -7.79 -26.51 -3.27
N LEU A 33 -7.03 -26.44 -2.19
CA LEU A 33 -5.73 -25.77 -2.12
C LEU A 33 -4.56 -26.76 -2.03
N LYS A 34 -4.77 -28.04 -2.42
CA LYS A 34 -3.69 -29.03 -2.45
C LYS A 34 -2.60 -28.61 -3.42
N GLY A 35 -1.36 -28.63 -2.93
CA GLY A 35 -0.19 -28.21 -3.70
C GLY A 35 0.04 -26.70 -3.77
N LEU A 36 -0.87 -25.87 -3.25
CA LEU A 36 -0.66 -24.43 -3.12
C LEU A 36 0.51 -24.15 -2.15
N ARG A 37 1.45 -23.32 -2.57
CA ARG A 37 2.62 -22.91 -1.78
C ARG A 37 2.40 -21.51 -1.25
N VAL A 38 2.27 -21.36 0.06
CA VAL A 38 1.99 -20.06 0.70
C VAL A 38 3.21 -19.60 1.48
N GLY A 39 3.72 -18.43 1.13
CA GLY A 39 4.74 -17.72 1.88
C GLY A 39 4.10 -16.78 2.91
N VAL A 40 4.31 -17.01 4.20
CA VAL A 40 3.76 -16.16 5.25
C VAL A 40 4.78 -15.13 5.67
N LEU A 41 4.46 -13.84 5.48
CA LEU A 41 5.31 -12.72 5.89
C LEU A 41 5.15 -12.43 7.39
N ARG A 42 5.42 -13.46 8.22
CA ARG A 42 5.18 -13.41 9.66
C ARG A 42 5.95 -12.30 10.35
N TYR A 43 7.20 -12.04 9.95
CA TYR A 43 8.02 -10.97 10.48
C TYR A 43 7.35 -9.58 10.39
N VAL A 44 6.45 -9.38 9.40
CA VAL A 44 5.76 -8.09 9.22
C VAL A 44 4.97 -7.73 10.47
N TRP A 45 4.22 -8.68 11.03
CA TRP A 45 3.39 -8.39 12.20
C TRP A 45 4.05 -8.70 13.55
N GLU A 46 5.12 -9.50 13.55
CA GLU A 46 5.83 -9.82 14.80
C GLU A 46 6.91 -8.79 15.16
N SER A 47 7.52 -8.14 14.16
CA SER A 47 8.67 -7.27 14.40
C SER A 47 8.69 -5.96 13.60
N ASP A 48 8.24 -5.97 12.34
CA ASP A 48 8.37 -4.81 11.44
C ASP A 48 7.25 -3.78 11.66
N LEU A 49 6.00 -4.24 11.65
CA LEU A 49 4.78 -3.45 11.86
C LEU A 49 3.90 -4.14 12.91
N PRO A 50 4.22 -4.06 14.21
CA PRO A 50 3.50 -4.77 15.25
C PRO A 50 2.00 -4.43 15.25
N ILE A 51 1.17 -5.47 15.38
CA ILE A 51 -0.29 -5.40 15.40
C ILE A 51 -0.85 -5.89 16.74
N SER A 52 -2.16 -5.74 16.96
CA SER A 52 -2.80 -6.22 18.19
C SER A 52 -2.76 -7.75 18.31
N ALA A 53 -2.83 -8.24 19.55
CA ALA A 53 -2.82 -9.69 19.82
C ALA A 53 -4.00 -10.41 19.14
N ASP A 54 -5.20 -9.81 19.16
CA ASP A 54 -6.38 -10.35 18.46
C ASP A 54 -6.10 -10.53 16.96
N HIS A 55 -5.44 -9.53 16.35
CA HIS A 55 -5.13 -9.58 14.91
C HIS A 55 -4.08 -10.64 14.61
N GLN A 56 -3.03 -10.76 15.46
CA GLN A 56 -2.06 -11.85 15.34
C GLN A 56 -2.73 -13.23 15.43
N GLN A 57 -3.64 -13.40 16.39
CA GLN A 57 -4.40 -14.64 16.56
C GLN A 57 -5.24 -14.96 15.32
N ALA A 58 -5.92 -13.95 14.76
CA ALA A 58 -6.74 -14.11 13.56
C ALA A 58 -5.90 -14.53 12.34
N LEU A 59 -4.73 -13.92 12.14
CA LEU A 59 -3.79 -14.30 11.07
C LEU A 59 -3.27 -15.72 11.25
N ASN A 60 -2.87 -16.09 12.47
CA ASN A 60 -2.39 -17.44 12.76
C ASN A 60 -3.50 -18.48 12.54
N HIS A 61 -4.75 -18.15 12.84
CA HIS A 61 -5.89 -19.02 12.53
C HIS A 61 -6.06 -19.17 11.00
N ALA A 62 -6.00 -18.09 10.24
CA ALA A 62 -6.07 -18.16 8.77
C ALA A 62 -4.94 -19.01 8.18
N VAL A 63 -3.72 -18.92 8.72
CA VAL A 63 -2.59 -19.79 8.35
C VAL A 63 -2.88 -21.27 8.65
N GLN A 64 -3.49 -21.54 9.78
CA GLN A 64 -3.87 -22.92 10.15
C GLN A 64 -4.95 -23.47 9.20
N VAL A 65 -5.97 -22.69 8.89
CA VAL A 65 -7.03 -23.07 7.92
C VAL A 65 -6.44 -23.36 6.54
N LEU A 66 -5.47 -22.57 6.06
CA LEU A 66 -4.78 -22.86 4.79
C LEU A 66 -4.09 -24.24 4.79
N LYS A 67 -3.43 -24.62 5.90
CA LYS A 67 -2.84 -25.94 6.05
C LYS A 67 -3.88 -27.06 6.04
N GLU A 68 -5.01 -26.86 6.71
CA GLU A 68 -6.13 -27.82 6.75
C GLU A 68 -6.77 -28.00 5.37
N LEU A 69 -6.78 -26.94 4.54
CA LEU A 69 -7.20 -27.00 3.14
C LEU A 69 -6.17 -27.64 2.19
N GLY A 70 -5.01 -28.07 2.72
CA GLY A 70 -3.99 -28.81 1.98
C GLY A 70 -2.87 -27.96 1.39
N ALA A 71 -2.78 -26.66 1.73
CA ALA A 71 -1.67 -25.82 1.31
C ALA A 71 -0.38 -26.14 2.08
N THR A 72 0.75 -26.04 1.40
CA THR A 72 2.09 -26.02 2.03
C THR A 72 2.39 -24.59 2.45
N VAL A 73 2.64 -24.38 3.73
CA VAL A 73 2.82 -23.05 4.31
C VAL A 73 4.18 -22.94 4.96
N GLU A 74 4.97 -21.97 4.52
CA GLU A 74 6.30 -21.65 5.07
C GLU A 74 6.41 -20.16 5.39
N ASP A 75 7.25 -19.81 6.36
CA ASP A 75 7.57 -18.42 6.62
C ASP A 75 8.45 -17.86 5.49
N CYS A 76 8.16 -16.66 5.06
CA CYS A 76 8.89 -15.93 4.03
C CYS A 76 9.35 -14.58 4.60
N LYS A 77 10.55 -14.17 4.25
CA LYS A 77 11.10 -12.88 4.67
C LYS A 77 11.50 -12.07 3.46
N LEU A 78 11.04 -10.85 3.41
CA LEU A 78 11.40 -9.83 2.43
C LEU A 78 12.15 -8.69 3.15
N ARG A 79 12.36 -7.58 2.47
CA ARG A 79 12.86 -6.34 3.09
C ARG A 79 11.86 -5.78 4.10
N PRO A 80 12.29 -4.90 5.02
CA PRO A 80 11.37 -4.13 5.84
C PRO A 80 10.35 -3.36 4.99
N MET A 81 9.11 -3.25 5.46
CA MET A 81 8.05 -2.52 4.73
C MET A 81 8.39 -1.04 4.53
N GLN A 82 9.24 -0.48 5.37
CA GLN A 82 9.71 0.90 5.23
C GLN A 82 10.50 1.12 3.94
N ASP A 83 11.29 0.15 3.49
CA ASP A 83 12.05 0.28 2.24
C ASP A 83 11.11 0.42 1.04
N TYR A 84 10.05 -0.41 0.99
CA TYR A 84 9.01 -0.30 -0.04
C TYR A 84 8.24 1.02 0.06
N MET A 85 7.97 1.50 1.27
CA MET A 85 7.26 2.75 1.50
C MET A 85 8.05 3.96 1.00
N ASP A 86 9.35 4.00 1.27
CA ASP A 86 10.21 5.10 0.83
C ASP A 86 10.24 5.22 -0.70
N VAL A 87 10.39 4.08 -1.39
CA VAL A 87 10.34 4.03 -2.85
C VAL A 87 8.98 4.43 -3.38
N LYS A 88 7.90 3.83 -2.84
CA LYS A 88 6.52 4.10 -3.25
C LYS A 88 6.18 5.57 -3.11
N VAL A 89 6.51 6.18 -1.98
CA VAL A 89 6.14 7.57 -1.71
C VAL A 89 6.88 8.52 -2.65
N VAL A 90 8.18 8.35 -2.84
CA VAL A 90 8.94 9.24 -3.76
C VAL A 90 8.41 9.11 -5.19
N LEU A 91 8.11 7.92 -5.68
CA LEU A 91 7.56 7.75 -7.03
C LEU A 91 6.13 8.28 -7.13
N ALA A 92 5.22 7.76 -6.33
CA ALA A 92 3.80 8.04 -6.47
C ALA A 92 3.44 9.49 -6.13
N GLU A 93 4.03 10.07 -5.07
CA GLU A 93 3.69 11.45 -4.71
C GLU A 93 4.30 12.46 -5.70
N THR A 94 5.43 12.14 -6.34
CA THR A 94 5.96 12.96 -7.44
C THR A 94 5.04 12.93 -8.66
N GLU A 95 4.55 11.75 -9.04
CA GLU A 95 3.60 11.61 -10.16
C GLU A 95 2.28 12.32 -9.88
N ILE A 96 1.69 12.09 -8.70
CA ILE A 96 0.44 12.75 -8.29
C ILE A 96 0.61 14.25 -8.24
N PHE A 97 1.73 14.75 -7.69
CA PHE A 97 2.01 16.19 -7.66
C PHE A 97 2.08 16.78 -9.06
N THR A 98 2.76 16.13 -9.98
CA THR A 98 2.89 16.59 -11.37
C THR A 98 1.53 16.74 -12.05
N VAL A 99 0.61 15.79 -11.85
CA VAL A 99 -0.75 15.83 -12.40
C VAL A 99 -1.59 16.93 -11.74
N GLN A 100 -1.43 17.15 -10.44
CA GLN A 100 -2.27 18.06 -9.66
C GLN A 100 -1.67 19.47 -9.52
N GLN A 101 -0.44 19.70 -9.99
CA GLN A 101 0.29 20.96 -9.74
C GLN A 101 -0.49 22.19 -10.13
N GLN A 102 -1.10 22.21 -11.31
CA GLN A 102 -1.88 23.37 -11.77
C GLN A 102 -3.08 23.66 -10.85
N GLY A 103 -3.81 22.62 -10.45
CA GLY A 103 -4.92 22.78 -9.49
C GLY A 103 -4.48 23.26 -8.12
N LEU A 104 -3.31 22.78 -7.63
CA LEU A 104 -2.73 23.23 -6.36
C LEU A 104 -2.25 24.70 -6.40
N ILE A 105 -1.83 25.20 -7.58
CA ILE A 105 -1.48 26.61 -7.79
C ILE A 105 -2.75 27.48 -7.79
N GLU A 106 -3.76 27.08 -8.54
CA GLU A 106 -4.95 27.91 -8.79
C GLU A 106 -5.98 27.84 -7.66
N ARG A 107 -6.19 26.65 -7.09
CA ARG A 107 -7.32 26.34 -6.20
C ARG A 107 -6.93 25.38 -5.07
N PRO A 108 -5.91 25.67 -4.26
CA PRO A 108 -5.48 24.75 -3.19
C PRO A 108 -6.58 24.46 -2.16
N GLY A 109 -7.55 25.37 -2.00
CA GLY A 109 -8.69 25.20 -1.10
C GLY A 109 -9.73 24.15 -1.52
N ASP A 110 -9.69 23.68 -2.77
CA ASP A 110 -10.58 22.63 -3.28
C ASP A 110 -10.14 21.22 -2.84
N TYR A 111 -8.95 21.10 -2.30
CA TYR A 111 -8.38 19.82 -1.86
C TYR A 111 -8.59 19.60 -0.36
N GLY A 112 -8.97 18.37 -0.01
CA GLY A 112 -9.11 17.98 1.39
C GLY A 112 -7.79 17.94 2.15
N ARG A 113 -7.84 18.12 3.47
CA ARG A 113 -6.67 18.17 4.36
C ARG A 113 -5.79 16.92 4.24
N ASP A 114 -6.37 15.73 4.15
CA ASP A 114 -5.62 14.47 3.97
C ASP A 114 -4.77 14.49 2.71
N PHE A 115 -5.36 14.93 1.59
CA PHE A 115 -4.64 15.01 0.33
C PHE A 115 -3.54 16.06 0.40
N LEU A 116 -3.81 17.24 0.94
CA LEU A 116 -2.82 18.32 1.08
C LEU A 116 -1.64 17.90 1.96
N THR A 117 -1.90 17.26 3.11
CA THR A 117 -0.84 16.75 3.98
C THR A 117 0.04 15.72 3.27
N ARG A 118 -0.55 14.92 2.39
CA ARG A 118 0.16 13.91 1.62
C ARG A 118 0.95 14.51 0.46
N ILE A 119 0.38 15.47 -0.28
CA ILE A 119 0.94 15.87 -1.57
C ILE A 119 1.90 17.06 -1.49
N LEU A 120 1.68 18.01 -0.59
CA LEU A 120 2.53 19.20 -0.51
C LEU A 120 4.02 18.90 -0.30
N PRO A 121 4.42 17.94 0.53
CA PRO A 121 5.84 17.62 0.70
C PRO A 121 6.54 17.07 -0.54
N ALA A 122 5.79 16.63 -1.56
CA ALA A 122 6.39 16.15 -2.81
C ALA A 122 7.20 17.22 -3.55
N VAL A 123 6.93 18.52 -3.30
CA VAL A 123 7.72 19.64 -3.85
C VAL A 123 9.19 19.57 -3.46
N MET A 124 9.52 18.86 -2.37
CA MET A 124 10.90 18.75 -1.87
C MET A 124 11.70 17.62 -2.54
N PHE A 125 11.03 16.71 -3.25
CA PHE A 125 11.72 15.63 -3.94
C PHE A 125 12.48 16.16 -5.15
N GLN A 126 13.73 15.78 -5.24
CA GLN A 126 14.61 16.18 -6.34
C GLN A 126 14.63 15.10 -7.43
N SER A 127 15.05 15.46 -8.64
CA SER A 127 15.22 14.51 -9.74
C SER A 127 16.14 13.32 -9.35
N ALA A 128 17.19 13.59 -8.56
CA ALA A 128 18.07 12.55 -8.05
C ALA A 128 17.35 11.55 -7.12
N ASP A 129 16.38 12.01 -6.33
CA ASP A 129 15.58 11.15 -5.46
C ASP A 129 14.65 10.26 -6.28
N PHE A 130 13.99 10.82 -7.29
CA PHE A 130 13.11 10.08 -8.20
C PHE A 130 13.89 9.00 -8.97
N ILE A 131 15.07 9.32 -9.50
CA ILE A 131 15.93 8.37 -10.21
C ILE A 131 16.40 7.26 -9.25
N ALA A 132 16.83 7.62 -8.03
CA ALA A 132 17.22 6.63 -7.03
C ALA A 132 16.05 5.68 -6.67
N ALA A 133 14.85 6.22 -6.47
CA ALA A 133 13.65 5.43 -6.21
C ALA A 133 13.29 4.52 -7.39
N THR A 134 13.38 5.01 -8.64
CA THR A 134 13.14 4.22 -9.85
C THR A 134 14.09 3.03 -9.96
N ARG A 135 15.38 3.24 -9.68
CA ARG A 135 16.39 2.17 -9.68
C ARG A 135 16.12 1.15 -8.59
N GLU A 136 15.79 1.62 -7.39
CA GLU A 136 15.47 0.75 -6.27
C GLU A 136 14.19 -0.06 -6.51
N HIS A 137 13.17 0.55 -7.11
CA HIS A 137 11.96 -0.15 -7.52
C HIS A 137 12.26 -1.34 -8.46
N ARG A 138 13.10 -1.13 -9.48
CA ARG A 138 13.51 -2.22 -10.39
C ARG A 138 14.22 -3.35 -9.65
N ARG A 139 15.07 -3.03 -8.67
CA ARG A 139 15.73 -4.03 -7.83
C ARG A 139 14.71 -4.81 -7.01
N MET A 140 13.75 -4.13 -6.38
CA MET A 140 12.68 -4.77 -5.63
C MET A 140 11.86 -5.73 -6.49
N LEU A 141 11.52 -5.32 -7.72
CA LEU A 141 10.84 -6.21 -8.67
C LEU A 141 11.67 -7.45 -9.01
N HIS A 142 12.98 -7.28 -9.21
CA HIS A 142 13.88 -8.41 -9.48
C HIS A 142 13.99 -9.38 -8.30
N GLU A 143 14.02 -8.87 -7.08
CA GLU A 143 14.05 -9.69 -5.85
C GLU A 143 12.79 -10.52 -5.63
N MET A 144 11.66 -10.14 -6.23
CA MET A 144 10.42 -10.93 -6.15
C MET A 144 10.45 -12.18 -7.04
N GLY A 145 11.31 -12.25 -8.06
CA GLY A 145 11.39 -13.41 -8.95
C GLY A 145 11.57 -14.73 -8.20
N PRO A 146 12.67 -14.92 -7.46
CA PRO A 146 12.89 -16.14 -6.66
C PRO A 146 11.81 -16.40 -5.61
N ILE A 147 11.14 -15.36 -5.10
CA ILE A 147 10.05 -15.50 -4.15
C ILE A 147 8.84 -16.15 -4.82
N TYR A 148 8.45 -15.68 -6.01
CA TYR A 148 7.34 -16.23 -6.76
C TYR A 148 7.66 -17.57 -7.46
N GLU A 149 8.93 -17.93 -7.63
CA GLU A 149 9.31 -19.30 -7.99
C GLU A 149 9.04 -20.29 -6.85
N LYS A 150 9.18 -19.83 -5.60
CA LYS A 150 8.97 -20.65 -4.40
C LYS A 150 7.52 -20.65 -3.92
N PHE A 151 6.81 -19.53 -4.01
CA PHE A 151 5.48 -19.34 -3.45
C PHE A 151 4.49 -18.87 -4.52
N ASP A 152 3.30 -19.45 -4.49
CA ASP A 152 2.20 -19.08 -5.37
C ASP A 152 1.41 -17.87 -4.81
N ILE A 153 1.37 -17.76 -3.48
CA ILE A 153 0.69 -16.69 -2.74
C ILE A 153 1.55 -16.27 -1.55
N LEU A 154 1.58 -14.97 -1.27
CA LEU A 154 2.09 -14.42 -0.02
C LEU A 154 0.92 -14.00 0.87
N LEU A 155 0.97 -14.34 2.16
CA LEU A 155 0.00 -13.91 3.17
C LEU A 155 0.64 -12.92 4.12
N MET A 156 -0.05 -11.80 4.35
CA MET A 156 0.40 -10.75 5.25
C MET A 156 -0.78 -10.01 5.89
N PRO A 157 -0.56 -9.21 6.96
CA PRO A 157 -1.63 -8.40 7.52
C PRO A 157 -2.11 -7.34 6.53
N SER A 158 -3.34 -6.92 6.70
CA SER A 158 -3.89 -5.69 6.15
C SER A 158 -4.20 -4.72 7.31
N PHE A 159 -5.21 -3.89 7.19
CA PHE A 159 -5.60 -3.00 8.27
C PHE A 159 -6.13 -3.77 9.48
N GLY A 160 -5.73 -3.33 10.68
CA GLY A 160 -6.33 -3.76 11.94
C GLY A 160 -7.76 -3.22 12.10
N ALA A 161 -8.34 -3.44 13.28
CA ALA A 161 -9.64 -2.89 13.61
C ALA A 161 -9.68 -1.37 13.45
N ALA A 162 -10.77 -0.85 12.89
CA ALA A 162 -10.93 0.59 12.69
C ALA A 162 -10.81 1.34 14.01
N LYS A 163 -10.14 2.48 13.97
CA LYS A 163 -10.03 3.40 15.10
C LYS A 163 -11.17 4.43 15.06
N PRO A 164 -11.53 5.05 16.19
CA PRO A 164 -12.44 6.18 16.19
C PRO A 164 -11.95 7.29 15.25
N ILE A 165 -12.87 7.96 14.57
CA ILE A 165 -12.52 9.05 13.64
C ILE A 165 -11.75 10.18 14.32
N THR A 166 -12.01 10.43 15.62
CA THR A 166 -11.27 11.41 16.44
C THR A 166 -9.77 11.11 16.56
N ALA A 167 -9.37 9.87 16.32
CA ALA A 167 -7.96 9.46 16.32
C ALA A 167 -7.26 9.67 14.97
N HIS A 168 -8.01 10.10 13.95
CA HIS A 168 -7.45 10.33 12.62
C HIS A 168 -6.47 11.51 12.64
N ARG A 169 -5.33 11.31 11.99
CA ARG A 169 -4.28 12.32 11.78
C ARG A 169 -3.69 12.13 10.39
N PRO A 170 -3.85 13.09 9.47
CA PRO A 170 -3.33 13.01 8.10
C PRO A 170 -1.84 12.73 8.03
N ILE A 171 -1.08 13.29 8.98
CA ILE A 171 0.37 13.08 9.08
C ILE A 171 0.76 11.60 9.28
N SER A 172 -0.16 10.74 9.69
CA SER A 172 0.10 9.31 9.87
C SER A 172 0.62 8.65 8.59
N PHE A 173 0.28 9.19 7.43
CA PHE A 173 0.81 8.75 6.13
C PHE A 173 2.35 8.81 6.07
N TRP A 174 2.95 9.82 6.67
CA TRP A 174 4.39 10.06 6.62
C TRP A 174 5.18 9.39 7.74
N LYS A 175 4.52 9.03 8.84
CA LYS A 175 5.18 8.56 10.05
C LYS A 175 5.69 7.13 10.01
N GLY A 176 5.29 6.33 9.03
CA GLY A 176 5.77 4.95 8.91
C GLY A 176 5.15 4.19 7.74
N ALA A 177 5.65 2.98 7.56
CA ALA A 177 5.16 2.09 6.53
C ALA A 177 3.81 1.46 6.91
N ASN A 178 3.16 0.91 5.91
CA ASN A 178 1.99 0.06 6.06
C ASN A 178 2.16 -1.23 5.24
N ALA A 179 1.37 -2.23 5.56
CA ALA A 179 1.48 -3.54 4.91
C ALA A 179 0.99 -3.52 3.44
N GLN A 180 0.15 -2.55 3.04
CA GLN A 180 -0.39 -2.46 1.69
C GLN A 180 0.64 -2.04 0.64
N VAL A 181 1.77 -1.50 1.06
CA VAL A 181 2.80 -0.98 0.16
C VAL A 181 3.42 -2.05 -0.72
N LEU A 182 3.51 -3.29 -0.25
CA LEU A 182 4.17 -4.38 -0.98
C LEU A 182 3.57 -4.59 -2.36
N ALA A 183 2.25 -4.80 -2.46
CA ALA A 183 1.59 -5.04 -3.74
C ALA A 183 1.70 -3.85 -4.70
N ASN A 184 1.66 -2.62 -4.18
CA ASN A 184 1.84 -1.42 -5.00
C ASN A 184 3.23 -1.38 -5.67
N ILE A 185 4.26 -1.87 -4.99
CA ILE A 185 5.64 -1.84 -5.50
C ILE A 185 5.96 -3.09 -6.32
N THR A 186 5.37 -4.23 -6.02
CA THR A 186 5.69 -5.49 -6.69
C THR A 186 4.81 -5.79 -7.91
N ALA A 187 3.88 -4.89 -8.24
CA ALA A 187 2.95 -5.01 -9.38
C ALA A 187 2.12 -6.32 -9.39
N GLY A 188 1.99 -6.96 -8.24
CA GLY A 188 1.19 -8.18 -8.08
C GLY A 188 -0.25 -7.86 -7.67
N PRO A 189 -1.22 -8.72 -8.02
CA PRO A 189 -2.58 -8.63 -7.51
C PRO A 189 -2.60 -8.85 -6.01
N ALA A 190 -3.42 -8.05 -5.30
CA ALA A 190 -3.63 -8.18 -3.87
C ALA A 190 -5.12 -8.24 -3.54
N LEU A 191 -5.52 -9.26 -2.82
CA LEU A 191 -6.87 -9.42 -2.30
C LEU A 191 -6.87 -9.14 -0.79
N ALA A 192 -7.52 -8.04 -0.41
CA ALA A 192 -7.79 -7.76 1.00
C ALA A 192 -9.09 -8.44 1.45
N MET A 193 -9.03 -9.15 2.55
CA MET A 193 -10.18 -9.86 3.11
C MET A 193 -10.15 -9.86 4.64
N THR A 194 -11.31 -10.09 5.25
CA THR A 194 -11.42 -10.20 6.71
C THR A 194 -10.81 -11.51 7.19
N CYS A 195 -9.90 -11.47 8.18
CA CYS A 195 -9.33 -12.66 8.82
C CYS A 195 -9.92 -12.92 10.21
N GLY A 196 -10.59 -11.94 10.81
CA GLY A 196 -11.18 -12.07 12.14
C GLY A 196 -11.82 -10.78 12.62
N PHE A 197 -12.22 -10.78 13.89
CA PHE A 197 -12.82 -9.62 14.53
C PHE A 197 -12.11 -9.34 15.84
N SER A 198 -11.91 -8.06 16.14
CA SER A 198 -11.39 -7.59 17.42
C SER A 198 -12.36 -7.89 18.58
N ALA A 199 -11.89 -7.74 19.80
CA ALA A 199 -12.74 -7.86 21.00
C ALA A 199 -14.00 -6.97 20.94
N ASN A 200 -13.92 -5.82 20.28
CA ASN A 200 -15.03 -4.89 20.07
C ASN A 200 -15.91 -5.26 18.85
N GLY A 201 -15.68 -6.39 18.20
CA GLY A 201 -16.44 -6.86 17.05
C GLY A 201 -16.14 -6.15 15.73
N LEU A 202 -15.08 -5.34 15.64
CA LEU A 202 -14.66 -4.70 14.40
C LEU A 202 -13.81 -5.65 13.55
N PRO A 203 -13.98 -5.67 12.22
CA PRO A 203 -13.24 -6.55 11.34
C PRO A 203 -11.75 -6.17 11.30
N MET A 204 -10.91 -7.18 11.20
CA MET A 204 -9.46 -7.08 10.98
C MET A 204 -9.11 -7.78 9.67
N GLY A 205 -8.18 -7.20 8.91
CA GLY A 205 -7.89 -7.60 7.55
C GLY A 205 -6.58 -8.36 7.39
N MET A 206 -6.55 -9.24 6.40
CA MET A 206 -5.34 -9.79 5.81
C MET A 206 -5.29 -9.50 4.32
N GLN A 207 -4.11 -9.70 3.71
CA GLN A 207 -3.91 -9.66 2.27
C GLN A 207 -3.33 -10.98 1.78
N LEU A 208 -3.83 -11.40 0.62
CA LEU A 208 -3.21 -12.40 -0.23
C LEU A 208 -2.61 -11.67 -1.43
N VAL A 209 -1.31 -11.82 -1.64
CA VAL A 209 -0.59 -11.17 -2.74
C VAL A 209 -0.05 -12.26 -3.67
N GLY A 210 -0.33 -12.16 -4.94
CA GLY A 210 0.12 -13.11 -5.96
C GLY A 210 1.15 -12.52 -6.92
N PRO A 211 1.76 -13.36 -7.78
CA PRO A 211 2.58 -12.89 -8.88
C PRO A 211 1.80 -11.99 -9.85
N PRO A 212 2.45 -11.10 -10.60
CA PRO A 212 1.80 -10.27 -11.61
C PRO A 212 0.91 -11.09 -12.56
N LEU A 213 -0.27 -10.57 -12.89
CA LEU A 213 -1.27 -11.18 -13.78
C LEU A 213 -1.90 -12.49 -13.28
N GLN A 214 -1.72 -12.84 -12.00
CA GLN A 214 -2.34 -14.02 -11.38
C GLN A 214 -3.61 -13.67 -10.58
N ASP A 215 -4.36 -12.68 -11.01
CA ASP A 215 -5.59 -12.21 -10.34
C ASP A 215 -6.61 -13.34 -10.13
N ALA A 216 -6.84 -14.17 -11.16
CA ALA A 216 -7.75 -15.31 -11.07
C ALA A 216 -7.33 -16.30 -9.98
N HIS A 217 -6.02 -16.54 -9.84
CA HIS A 217 -5.47 -17.43 -8.82
C HIS A 217 -5.65 -16.85 -7.41
N VAL A 218 -5.34 -15.58 -7.22
CA VAL A 218 -5.54 -14.89 -5.94
C VAL A 218 -7.03 -14.89 -5.53
N LEU A 219 -7.93 -14.65 -6.48
CA LEU A 219 -9.38 -14.69 -6.24
C LEU A 219 -9.86 -16.09 -5.85
N LYS A 220 -9.37 -17.14 -6.52
CA LYS A 220 -9.69 -18.53 -6.18
C LYS A 220 -9.27 -18.87 -4.75
N VAL A 221 -8.01 -18.59 -4.39
CA VAL A 221 -7.49 -18.85 -3.05
C VAL A 221 -8.29 -18.09 -2.00
N GLY A 222 -8.57 -16.81 -2.26
CA GLY A 222 -9.37 -15.99 -1.36
C GLY A 222 -10.80 -16.48 -1.19
N HIS A 223 -11.45 -16.94 -2.25
CA HIS A 223 -12.81 -17.49 -2.22
C HIS A 223 -12.89 -18.75 -1.35
N ILE A 224 -11.98 -19.70 -1.56
CA ILE A 224 -11.92 -20.96 -0.80
C ILE A 224 -11.63 -20.65 0.69
N LEU A 225 -10.66 -19.78 0.97
CA LEU A 225 -10.29 -19.39 2.33
C LEU A 225 -11.44 -18.64 3.03
N GLU A 226 -12.13 -17.72 2.35
CA GLU A 226 -13.29 -17.01 2.89
C GLU A 226 -14.41 -17.99 3.29
N GLY A 227 -14.67 -18.98 2.44
CA GLY A 227 -15.63 -20.04 2.72
C GLY A 227 -15.29 -20.83 3.99
N ALA A 228 -14.02 -21.21 4.14
CA ALA A 228 -13.55 -21.99 5.29
C ALA A 228 -13.52 -21.16 6.60
N LEU A 229 -13.15 -19.90 6.54
CA LEU A 229 -13.18 -18.99 7.69
C LEU A 229 -14.60 -18.65 8.16
N ALA A 230 -15.61 -18.77 7.29
CA ALA A 230 -17.04 -18.57 7.57
C ALA A 230 -17.39 -17.24 8.26
N LEU A 231 -16.64 -16.17 7.98
CA LEU A 231 -16.80 -14.86 8.65
C LEU A 231 -17.89 -13.97 8.02
N ARG A 232 -18.38 -14.32 6.82
CA ARG A 232 -19.36 -13.52 6.06
C ARG A 232 -20.70 -13.29 6.76
N THR A 233 -21.09 -14.19 7.63
CA THR A 233 -22.37 -14.11 8.35
C THR A 233 -22.37 -13.08 9.47
N LYS A 234 -21.20 -12.69 9.97
CA LYS A 234 -21.08 -11.68 11.03
C LYS A 234 -21.24 -10.28 10.43
N ARG A 235 -22.41 -9.70 10.64
CA ARG A 235 -22.79 -8.37 10.15
C ARG A 235 -23.17 -7.46 11.31
N PRO A 236 -22.94 -6.12 11.19
CA PRO A 236 -23.48 -5.17 12.17
C PRO A 236 -25.01 -5.23 12.14
N GLN A 237 -25.62 -5.11 13.32
CA GLN A 237 -27.07 -4.99 13.42
C GLN A 237 -27.47 -3.56 13.05
N LEU A 238 -28.14 -3.41 11.91
CA LEU A 238 -28.67 -2.14 11.46
C LEU A 238 -30.15 -2.06 11.87
N VAL A 239 -30.51 -1.01 12.60
CA VAL A 239 -31.90 -0.76 13.01
C VAL A 239 -32.47 0.35 12.13
N ALA A 240 -33.51 0.04 11.37
CA ALA A 240 -34.15 1.03 10.51
C ALA A 240 -34.68 2.20 11.34
N GLY A 241 -34.46 3.43 10.89
CA GLY A 241 -34.90 4.65 11.58
C GLY A 241 -34.02 5.08 12.76
N GLN A 242 -32.98 4.33 13.09
CA GLN A 242 -32.01 4.77 14.09
C GLN A 242 -31.14 5.89 13.53
N SER A 243 -31.13 7.04 14.21
CA SER A 243 -30.22 8.14 13.84
C SER A 243 -28.77 7.74 14.06
N ALA A 244 -27.90 8.14 13.14
CA ALA A 244 -26.46 8.01 13.36
C ALA A 244 -26.02 8.81 14.60
N PRO A 245 -25.09 8.30 15.40
CA PRO A 245 -24.53 9.08 16.51
C PRO A 245 -23.87 10.36 15.97
N ALA A 246 -23.89 11.42 16.77
CA ALA A 246 -23.18 12.65 16.44
C ALA A 246 -21.68 12.34 16.26
N LEU A 247 -21.12 12.79 15.14
CA LEU A 247 -19.69 12.63 14.86
C LEU A 247 -18.91 13.81 15.45
N THR A 248 -17.90 13.50 16.25
CA THR A 248 -16.89 14.49 16.64
C THR A 248 -15.82 14.50 15.58
N ALA A 249 -15.55 15.68 15.00
CA ALA A 249 -14.48 15.82 14.02
C ALA A 249 -13.10 15.54 14.64
N PRO A 250 -12.15 14.98 13.88
CA PRO A 250 -10.77 14.85 14.34
C PRO A 250 -10.12 16.24 14.47
N ASP A 251 -9.17 16.37 15.38
CA ASP A 251 -8.27 17.53 15.41
C ASP A 251 -7.23 17.37 14.30
N LEU A 252 -7.30 18.24 13.30
CA LEU A 252 -6.37 18.25 12.15
C LEU A 252 -5.32 19.36 12.24
N THR A 253 -5.12 19.93 13.43
CA THR A 253 -4.10 20.98 13.66
C THR A 253 -2.70 20.38 13.42
N PRO A 254 -1.88 20.97 12.52
CA PRO A 254 -0.53 20.47 12.27
C PRO A 254 0.39 20.64 13.48
N ASP A 255 1.16 19.61 13.80
CA ASP A 255 2.25 19.67 14.78
C ASP A 255 3.59 19.88 14.06
N THR A 256 4.07 21.11 14.07
CA THR A 256 5.31 21.50 13.40
C THR A 256 6.54 21.57 14.31
N ALA A 257 6.46 21.11 15.56
CA ALA A 257 7.56 21.19 16.52
C ALA A 257 8.82 20.44 16.05
N HIS A 258 8.65 19.41 15.23
CA HIS A 258 9.76 18.60 14.70
C HIS A 258 10.44 19.22 13.44
N CYS A 259 9.92 20.31 12.90
CA CYS A 259 10.45 20.95 11.71
C CYS A 259 11.38 22.08 12.11
N ASP A 260 12.69 21.88 11.92
CA ASP A 260 13.69 22.91 12.20
C ASP A 260 13.64 24.07 11.17
N ALA A 261 14.33 25.16 11.50
CA ALA A 261 14.32 26.38 10.68
C ALA A 261 14.89 26.14 9.26
N ALA A 262 15.92 25.31 9.13
CA ALA A 262 16.52 25.01 7.83
C ALA A 262 15.58 24.18 6.94
N THR A 263 14.88 23.21 7.54
CA THR A 263 13.87 22.41 6.85
C THR A 263 12.67 23.27 6.41
N ARG A 264 12.21 24.19 7.27
CA ARG A 264 11.12 25.12 6.93
C ARG A 264 11.50 26.03 5.74
N ASP A 265 12.67 26.64 5.80
CA ASP A 265 13.19 27.50 4.73
C ASP A 265 13.35 26.72 3.41
N PHE A 266 13.90 25.51 3.47
CA PHE A 266 14.01 24.65 2.28
C PHE A 266 12.63 24.31 1.70
N ALA A 267 11.69 23.84 2.52
CA ALA A 267 10.34 23.46 2.08
C ALA A 267 9.59 24.64 1.46
N GLN A 268 9.67 25.81 2.07
CA GLN A 268 9.03 27.03 1.57
C GLN A 268 9.62 27.48 0.24
N ARG A 269 10.95 27.44 0.08
CA ARG A 269 11.60 27.73 -1.21
C ARG A 269 11.17 26.76 -2.30
N MET A 270 11.11 25.46 -2.00
CA MET A 270 10.70 24.45 -2.97
C MET A 270 9.23 24.63 -3.38
N ALA A 271 8.34 24.94 -2.44
CA ALA A 271 6.95 25.26 -2.74
C ALA A 271 6.84 26.52 -3.65
N HIS A 272 7.59 27.57 -3.33
CA HIS A 272 7.64 28.78 -4.15
C HIS A 272 8.17 28.50 -5.57
N ASN A 273 9.25 27.74 -5.70
CA ASN A 273 9.83 27.36 -7.00
C ASN A 273 8.88 26.51 -7.84
N ALA A 274 8.02 25.71 -7.21
CA ALA A 274 6.96 24.96 -7.86
C ALA A 274 5.74 25.82 -8.25
N GLY A 275 5.77 27.12 -7.97
CA GLY A 275 4.68 28.06 -8.26
C GLY A 275 3.58 28.10 -7.21
N LEU A 276 3.71 27.35 -6.11
CA LEU A 276 2.70 27.31 -5.05
C LEU A 276 2.73 28.60 -4.23
N ARG A 277 1.53 29.15 -3.95
CA ARG A 277 1.34 30.31 -3.06
C ARG A 277 0.56 29.83 -1.83
N LEU A 278 1.28 29.19 -0.91
CA LEU A 278 0.67 28.64 0.29
C LEU A 278 0.43 29.75 1.32
N ASN A 279 -0.78 29.80 1.87
CA ASN A 279 -1.08 30.61 3.05
C ASN A 279 -0.46 29.97 4.31
N ASP A 280 -0.54 30.66 5.44
CA ASP A 280 0.06 30.22 6.70
C ASP A 280 -0.43 28.82 7.13
N ASP A 281 -1.72 28.52 6.97
CA ASP A 281 -2.29 27.22 7.32
C ASP A 281 -1.69 26.09 6.46
N LEU A 282 -1.59 26.27 5.15
CA LEU A 282 -0.99 25.28 4.23
C LEU A 282 0.52 25.17 4.42
N LEU A 283 1.20 26.24 4.82
CA LEU A 283 2.61 26.17 5.21
C LEU A 283 2.79 25.33 6.46
N GLN A 284 1.91 25.41 7.46
CA GLN A 284 1.99 24.54 8.64
C GLN A 284 1.77 23.06 8.24
N VAL A 285 0.86 22.77 7.32
CA VAL A 285 0.67 21.42 6.78
C VAL A 285 1.94 20.89 6.12
N LEU A 286 2.58 21.70 5.28
CA LEU A 286 3.84 21.35 4.64
C LEU A 286 4.95 21.11 5.68
N PHE A 287 5.09 22.00 6.67
CA PHE A 287 6.12 21.92 7.69
C PHE A 287 5.97 20.69 8.60
N GLU A 288 4.74 20.27 8.91
CA GLU A 288 4.51 19.07 9.69
C GLU A 288 5.09 17.82 8.99
N ALA A 289 4.92 17.71 7.68
CA ALA A 289 5.33 16.53 6.92
C ALA A 289 6.77 16.61 6.36
N ALA A 290 7.33 17.81 6.20
CA ALA A 290 8.63 18.03 5.58
C ALA A 290 9.79 17.20 6.16
N PRO A 291 9.96 17.07 7.49
CA PRO A 291 11.04 16.26 8.06
C PRO A 291 10.96 14.78 7.67
N TYR A 292 9.74 14.24 7.61
CA TYR A 292 9.51 12.83 7.25
C TYR A 292 9.80 12.58 5.77
N ALA A 293 9.38 13.48 4.88
CA ALA A 293 9.68 13.41 3.45
C ALA A 293 11.19 13.40 3.21
N LEU A 294 11.95 14.29 3.87
CA LEU A 294 13.41 14.31 3.79
C LEU A 294 14.06 13.05 4.38
N GLN A 295 13.48 12.46 5.41
CA GLN A 295 13.96 11.18 5.92
C GLN A 295 13.81 10.06 4.90
N MET A 296 12.70 9.99 4.17
CA MET A 296 12.47 8.98 3.14
C MET A 296 13.51 9.08 2.04
N THR A 297 13.78 10.30 1.53
CA THR A 297 14.81 10.48 0.49
C THR A 297 16.21 10.15 0.97
N ARG A 298 16.52 10.38 2.26
CA ARG A 298 17.84 10.02 2.84
C ARG A 298 18.02 8.50 2.96
N ARG A 299 16.97 7.73 3.19
CA ARG A 299 17.03 6.26 3.26
C ARG A 299 17.18 5.61 1.90
N LEU A 300 16.80 6.28 0.80
CA LEU A 300 17.06 5.76 -0.55
C LEU A 300 18.56 5.57 -0.78
N GLN A 301 18.96 4.41 -1.26
CA GLN A 301 20.36 4.10 -1.50
C GLN A 301 20.89 4.93 -2.68
N LYS A 302 21.71 5.93 -2.42
CA LYS A 302 22.28 6.85 -3.43
C LYS A 302 23.71 6.51 -3.84
N ASN A 303 24.48 5.90 -2.92
CA ASN A 303 25.88 5.52 -3.16
C ASN A 303 25.89 4.08 -3.67
N ARG A 304 25.92 3.92 -4.98
CA ARG A 304 26.00 2.63 -5.67
C ARG A 304 27.25 2.57 -6.51
N ASP A 305 27.83 1.38 -6.58
CA ASP A 305 28.82 1.07 -7.59
C ASP A 305 28.15 0.99 -8.97
N TRP A 306 28.90 1.23 -10.04
CA TRP A 306 28.46 1.04 -11.42
C TRP A 306 27.94 -0.37 -11.70
N PHE A 307 28.45 -1.36 -10.96
CA PHE A 307 28.06 -2.76 -11.07
C PHE A 307 26.85 -3.16 -10.21
N ASP A 308 26.37 -2.29 -9.34
CA ASP A 308 25.20 -2.54 -8.49
C ASP A 308 23.85 -2.44 -9.23
N GLU A 309 23.85 -1.92 -10.45
CA GLU A 309 22.62 -1.84 -11.23
C GLU A 309 22.32 -3.21 -11.87
N PRO A 310 21.04 -3.67 -11.83
CA PRO A 310 20.65 -4.78 -12.66
C PRO A 310 20.95 -4.38 -14.10
N ALA A 311 21.83 -5.13 -14.78
CA ALA A 311 22.08 -4.94 -16.19
C ALA A 311 20.72 -4.91 -16.89
N ASN A 312 20.49 -3.94 -17.76
CA ASN A 312 19.34 -3.95 -18.67
C ASN A 312 19.53 -5.17 -19.59
N ASN A 313 19.13 -6.33 -19.13
CA ASN A 313 19.16 -7.54 -19.92
C ASN A 313 18.04 -7.42 -20.97
N PHE A 314 18.36 -6.70 -22.04
CA PHE A 314 17.63 -6.84 -23.28
C PHE A 314 17.85 -8.28 -23.77
N ARG A 315 16.87 -9.15 -23.59
CA ARG A 315 16.84 -10.48 -24.20
C ARG A 315 15.97 -10.40 -25.46
N PRO A 316 16.58 -10.20 -26.66
CA PRO A 316 15.81 -10.30 -27.89
C PRO A 316 15.36 -11.76 -28.00
N GLY A 317 14.06 -12.00 -28.00
CA GLY A 317 13.48 -13.32 -28.31
C GLY A 317 13.08 -14.19 -27.14
N ALA A 318 13.04 -13.72 -25.90
CA ALA A 318 12.28 -14.38 -24.85
C ALA A 318 10.78 -14.14 -25.13
N ARG A 319 10.12 -15.11 -25.79
CA ARG A 319 8.66 -15.20 -25.96
C ARG A 319 8.04 -15.78 -24.72
#